data_72d626f3b2aea2f30c99a81edf0a3069
#
_entry.id   72d626f3b2aea2f30c99a81edf0a3069
#
_cell.length_a   1.000
_cell.length_b   1.000
_cell.length_c   1.000
_cell.angle_alpha   90.00
_cell.angle_beta   90.00
_cell.angle_gamma   90.00
#
_symmetry.space_group_name_H-M   'P 1'
#
loop_
_entity.id
_entity.type
_entity.pdbx_description
1 polymer ?
#
loop_
_entity_poly.entity_id
_entity_poly.type
_entity_poly.pdbx_seq_one_letter_code
_entity_poly.pdbx_strand_id
1 'polypeptide(L)'
;DLDHFKMVNDTHGHLVGSRLLSEMGDALKTNCRLIDFAFRYGGDEFVILLPQTSKENAIYVAKRLHKLIRETVWLTKEGLDIKITPSVGVASYPVDSKTKEGLLHLADEAMYLVKNTNRDSVAAANLGILPENSDAEEAAGEAAAQ
;
A
#
# COMPACT_ATOMS: atom_id res chain seq x y z
N ASP A 1 4.53 -2.84 2.04
CA ASP A 1 5.26 -4.12 2.06
C ASP A 1 4.26 -5.27 2.06
N LEU A 2 4.54 -6.33 1.28
CA LEU A 2 3.64 -7.47 1.14
C LEU A 2 3.81 -8.46 2.30
N ASP A 3 2.71 -8.83 2.91
CA ASP A 3 2.71 -9.77 4.02
C ASP A 3 2.98 -11.20 3.53
N HIS A 4 3.96 -11.85 4.15
CA HIS A 4 4.29 -13.25 3.84
C HIS A 4 4.68 -13.54 2.37
N PHE A 5 5.20 -12.56 1.63
CA PHE A 5 5.63 -12.74 0.23
C PHE A 5 6.65 -13.88 0.07
N LYS A 6 7.51 -14.10 1.07
CA LYS A 6 8.43 -15.22 1.06
C LYS A 6 7.72 -16.57 0.89
N MET A 7 6.52 -16.74 1.46
CA MET A 7 5.73 -17.97 1.30
C MET A 7 5.31 -18.20 -0.15
N VAL A 8 5.04 -17.15 -0.91
CA VAL A 8 4.76 -17.25 -2.36
C VAL A 8 5.97 -17.82 -3.09
N ASN A 9 7.15 -17.29 -2.83
CA ASN A 9 8.40 -17.80 -3.41
C ASN A 9 8.68 -19.24 -2.99
N ASP A 10 8.51 -19.57 -1.72
CA ASP A 10 8.77 -20.91 -1.18
C ASP A 10 7.79 -21.95 -1.75
N THR A 11 6.53 -21.56 -2.01
CA THR A 11 5.49 -22.44 -2.53
C THR A 11 5.51 -22.56 -4.06
N HIS A 12 5.71 -21.46 -4.77
CA HIS A 12 5.53 -21.37 -6.22
C HIS A 12 6.83 -21.08 -6.99
N GLY A 13 7.91 -20.76 -6.30
CA GLY A 13 9.19 -20.37 -6.88
C GLY A 13 9.34 -18.86 -7.15
N HIS A 14 10.59 -18.43 -7.30
CA HIS A 14 10.95 -17.01 -7.48
C HIS A 14 10.39 -16.39 -8.77
N LEU A 15 10.20 -17.17 -9.82
CA LEU A 15 9.63 -16.69 -11.08
C LEU A 15 8.18 -16.25 -10.88
N VAL A 16 7.40 -17.04 -10.16
CA VAL A 16 6.01 -16.69 -9.81
C VAL A 16 5.98 -15.47 -8.89
N GLY A 17 6.85 -15.40 -7.89
CA GLY A 17 6.99 -14.21 -7.04
C GLY A 17 7.30 -12.94 -7.85
N SER A 18 8.21 -13.01 -8.83
CA SER A 18 8.53 -11.89 -9.72
C SER A 18 7.34 -11.46 -10.58
N ARG A 19 6.56 -12.39 -11.09
CA ARG A 19 5.33 -12.09 -11.84
C ARG A 19 4.27 -11.45 -10.98
N LEU A 20 4.10 -11.93 -9.75
CA LEU A 20 3.19 -11.30 -8.77
C LEU A 20 3.57 -9.84 -8.51
N LEU A 21 4.84 -9.55 -8.29
CA LEU A 21 5.33 -8.18 -8.09
C LEU A 21 5.12 -7.30 -9.32
N SER A 22 5.29 -7.85 -10.53
CA SER A 22 5.04 -7.13 -11.78
C SER A 22 3.55 -6.79 -11.94
N GLU A 23 2.67 -7.76 -11.78
CA GLU A 23 1.21 -7.56 -11.88
C GLU A 23 0.72 -6.56 -10.83
N MET A 24 1.26 -6.64 -9.62
CA MET A 24 0.94 -5.70 -8.55
C MET A 24 1.44 -4.28 -8.86
N GLY A 25 2.64 -4.14 -9.38
CA GLY A 25 3.16 -2.84 -9.81
C GLY A 25 2.28 -2.18 -10.87
N ASP A 26 1.80 -2.95 -11.85
CA ASP A 26 0.87 -2.47 -12.87
C ASP A 26 -0.48 -2.07 -12.26
N ALA A 27 -1.00 -2.86 -11.33
CA ALA A 27 -2.25 -2.55 -10.63
C ALA A 27 -2.13 -1.27 -9.79
N LEU A 28 -1.05 -1.09 -9.06
CA LEU A 28 -0.79 0.13 -8.28
C LEU A 28 -0.71 1.34 -9.20
N LYS A 29 0.07 1.27 -10.29
CA LYS A 29 0.22 2.35 -11.26
C LYS A 29 -1.12 2.73 -11.90
N THR A 30 -1.92 1.76 -12.28
CA THR A 30 -3.24 1.97 -12.90
C THR A 30 -4.23 2.62 -11.95
N ASN A 31 -4.09 2.38 -10.64
CA ASN A 31 -4.95 2.94 -9.60
C ASN A 31 -4.43 4.24 -8.96
N CYS A 32 -3.33 4.79 -9.47
CA CYS A 32 -2.79 6.08 -9.10
C CYS A 32 -3.12 7.14 -10.15
N ARG A 33 -3.08 8.43 -9.73
CA ARG A 33 -3.23 9.56 -10.67
C ARG A 33 -2.00 9.66 -11.58
N LEU A 34 -2.12 10.37 -12.69
CA LEU A 34 -1.01 10.58 -13.63
C LEU A 34 0.22 11.26 -12.97
N ILE A 35 -0.02 12.10 -11.96
CA ILE A 35 1.03 12.83 -11.23
C ILE A 35 1.61 12.03 -10.06
N ASP A 36 1.01 10.90 -9.70
CA ASP A 36 1.50 10.03 -8.64
C ASP A 36 2.60 9.10 -9.19
N PHE A 37 3.48 8.66 -8.30
CA PHE A 37 4.58 7.77 -8.66
C PHE A 37 4.49 6.49 -7.82
N ALA A 38 4.56 5.35 -8.47
CA ALA A 38 4.68 4.06 -7.84
C ALA A 38 6.09 3.49 -8.11
N PHE A 39 6.79 3.10 -7.05
CA PHE A 39 8.13 2.54 -7.12
C PHE A 39 8.16 1.18 -6.44
N ARG A 40 8.83 0.23 -7.04
CA ARG A 40 9.35 -0.91 -6.29
C ARG A 40 10.63 -0.47 -5.59
N TYR A 41 10.58 -0.34 -4.28
CA TYR A 41 11.70 0.17 -3.48
C TYR A 41 12.76 -0.90 -3.22
N GLY A 42 12.35 -2.13 -3.02
CA GLY A 42 13.24 -3.28 -2.85
C GLY A 42 12.46 -4.53 -2.52
N GLY A 43 12.93 -5.72 -2.89
CA GLY A 43 12.25 -6.97 -2.57
C GLY A 43 10.77 -6.96 -2.90
N ASP A 44 9.96 -7.02 -1.88
CA ASP A 44 8.48 -6.97 -1.88
C ASP A 44 7.92 -5.63 -1.35
N GLU A 45 8.75 -4.59 -1.31
CA GLU A 45 8.37 -3.25 -0.86
C GLU A 45 8.06 -2.32 -2.03
N PHE A 46 6.96 -1.57 -1.90
CA PHE A 46 6.55 -0.51 -2.82
C PHE A 46 6.46 0.83 -2.07
N VAL A 47 6.84 1.90 -2.76
CA VAL A 47 6.63 3.27 -2.30
C VAL A 47 5.74 3.99 -3.29
N ILE A 48 4.70 4.65 -2.78
CA ILE A 48 3.80 5.50 -3.56
C ILE A 48 4.02 6.94 -3.12
N LEU A 49 4.42 7.78 -4.05
CA LEU A 49 4.55 9.21 -3.83
C LEU A 49 3.33 9.92 -4.39
N LEU A 50 2.66 10.69 -3.53
CA LEU A 50 1.42 11.40 -3.83
C LEU A 50 1.66 12.92 -3.78
N PRO A 51 2.11 13.56 -4.88
CA PRO A 51 2.30 15.01 -4.92
C PRO A 51 1.00 15.76 -4.67
N GLN A 52 1.09 16.95 -4.05
CA GLN A 52 -0.05 17.85 -3.80
C GLN A 52 -1.25 17.15 -3.13
N THR A 53 -0.96 16.32 -2.14
CA THR A 53 -1.96 15.51 -1.45
C THR A 53 -1.88 15.77 0.05
N SER A 54 -3.01 16.12 0.66
CA SER A 54 -3.10 16.26 2.11
C SER A 54 -2.93 14.91 2.82
N LYS A 55 -2.65 14.95 4.12
CA LYS A 55 -2.51 13.72 4.91
C LYS A 55 -3.79 12.87 4.89
N GLU A 56 -4.95 13.51 5.02
CA GLU A 56 -6.26 12.85 4.99
C GLU A 56 -6.49 12.13 3.66
N ASN A 57 -6.21 12.81 2.55
CA ASN A 57 -6.33 12.24 1.21
C ASN A 57 -5.29 11.14 0.96
N ALA A 58 -4.08 11.27 1.49
CA ALA A 58 -3.06 10.22 1.42
C ALA A 58 -3.49 8.96 2.18
N ILE A 59 -4.10 9.12 3.35
CA ILE A 59 -4.68 8.01 4.13
C ILE A 59 -5.81 7.35 3.33
N TYR A 60 -6.70 8.12 2.71
CA TYR A 60 -7.77 7.59 1.88
C TYR A 60 -7.21 6.75 0.71
N VAL A 61 -6.22 7.27 0.00
CA VAL A 61 -5.55 6.53 -1.09
C VAL A 61 -4.89 5.25 -0.56
N ALA A 62 -4.21 5.32 0.58
CA ALA A 62 -3.56 4.17 1.19
C ALA A 62 -4.56 3.05 1.55
N LYS A 63 -5.70 3.40 2.15
CA LYS A 63 -6.78 2.46 2.46
C LYS A 63 -7.37 1.83 1.19
N ARG A 64 -7.58 2.64 0.15
CA ARG A 64 -8.09 2.16 -1.14
C ARG A 64 -7.12 1.19 -1.81
N LEU A 65 -5.82 1.48 -1.83
CA LEU A 65 -4.80 0.60 -2.39
C LEU A 65 -4.60 -0.67 -1.54
N HIS A 66 -4.69 -0.55 -0.22
CA HIS A 66 -4.69 -1.69 0.69
C HIS A 66 -5.85 -2.66 0.36
N LYS A 67 -7.09 -2.13 0.26
CA LYS A 67 -8.29 -2.90 -0.10
C LYS A 67 -8.14 -3.55 -1.48
N LEU A 68 -7.63 -2.80 -2.47
CA LEU A 68 -7.35 -3.33 -3.82
C LEU A 68 -6.46 -4.55 -3.76
N ILE A 69 -5.32 -4.47 -3.06
CA ILE A 69 -4.37 -5.58 -2.98
C ILE A 69 -4.99 -6.78 -2.25
N ARG A 70 -5.64 -6.54 -1.13
CA ARG A 70 -6.25 -7.58 -0.28
C ARG A 70 -7.35 -8.36 -0.99
N GLU A 71 -8.19 -7.69 -1.78
CA GLU A 71 -9.35 -8.27 -2.43
C GLU A 71 -9.07 -8.85 -3.80
N THR A 72 -7.96 -8.49 -4.42
CA THR A 72 -7.57 -9.02 -5.74
C THR A 72 -7.07 -10.46 -5.62
N VAL A 73 -7.51 -11.29 -6.54
CA VAL A 73 -6.94 -12.63 -6.77
C VAL A 73 -5.90 -12.50 -7.88
N TRP A 74 -4.65 -12.75 -7.54
CA TRP A 74 -3.49 -12.50 -8.40
C TRP A 74 -3.13 -13.69 -9.25
N LEU A 75 -2.54 -13.43 -10.44
CA LEU A 75 -2.00 -14.43 -11.38
C LEU A 75 -3.06 -15.44 -11.89
N THR A 76 -4.31 -15.00 -11.98
CA THR A 76 -5.41 -15.82 -12.49
C THR A 76 -5.22 -16.23 -13.94
N LYS A 77 -4.60 -15.36 -14.77
CA LYS A 77 -4.27 -15.64 -16.17
C LYS A 77 -3.25 -16.77 -16.33
N GLU A 78 -2.49 -17.06 -15.28
CA GLU A 78 -1.48 -18.11 -15.23
C GLU A 78 -2.01 -19.40 -14.58
N GLY A 79 -3.30 -19.43 -14.28
CA GLY A 79 -3.93 -20.57 -13.61
C GLY A 79 -3.62 -20.66 -12.12
N LEU A 80 -3.14 -19.55 -11.53
CA LEU A 80 -2.87 -19.43 -10.09
C LEU A 80 -3.90 -18.48 -9.46
N ASP A 81 -4.29 -18.79 -8.23
CA ASP A 81 -5.20 -17.98 -7.44
C ASP A 81 -4.47 -17.55 -6.15
N ILE A 82 -3.60 -16.56 -6.28
CA ILE A 82 -2.79 -16.08 -5.15
C ILE A 82 -3.53 -14.93 -4.47
N LYS A 83 -3.69 -15.04 -3.15
CA LYS A 83 -4.13 -13.94 -2.28
C LYS A 83 -2.99 -13.52 -1.37
N ILE A 84 -2.81 -12.22 -1.25
CA ILE A 84 -1.78 -11.61 -0.43
C ILE A 84 -2.29 -10.28 0.13
N THR A 85 -1.86 -9.93 1.32
CA THR A 85 -2.22 -8.67 1.96
C THR A 85 -1.01 -7.76 2.08
N PRO A 86 -1.19 -6.43 2.12
CA PRO A 86 -0.12 -5.49 2.40
C PRO A 86 -0.19 -4.96 3.82
N SER A 87 0.95 -4.63 4.40
CA SER A 87 1.08 -3.73 5.54
C SER A 87 1.52 -2.36 5.02
N VAL A 88 0.77 -1.31 5.34
CA VAL A 88 0.95 0.03 4.74
C VAL A 88 1.24 1.07 5.81
N GLY A 89 2.27 1.88 5.58
CA GLY A 89 2.59 3.05 6.38
C GLY A 89 2.45 4.34 5.58
N VAL A 90 1.92 5.40 6.20
CA VAL A 90 1.71 6.71 5.58
C VAL A 90 2.42 7.79 6.38
N ALA A 91 3.14 8.67 5.68
CA ALA A 91 3.67 9.91 6.24
C ALA A 91 3.51 11.05 5.24
N SER A 92 3.27 12.27 5.74
CA SER A 92 2.93 13.43 4.93
C SER A 92 3.81 14.65 5.21
N TYR A 93 4.25 15.30 4.13
CA TYR A 93 4.94 16.59 4.17
C TYR A 93 3.89 17.73 4.21
N PRO A 94 4.08 18.80 4.94
CA PRO A 94 5.13 19.01 5.96
C PRO A 94 4.71 18.57 7.37
N VAL A 95 3.51 17.96 7.50
CA VAL A 95 2.84 17.66 8.78
C VAL A 95 3.67 16.73 9.67
N ASP A 96 4.18 15.64 9.08
CA ASP A 96 4.93 14.63 9.81
C ASP A 96 6.45 14.91 9.77
N SER A 97 6.96 15.31 8.62
CA SER A 97 8.36 15.69 8.44
C SER A 97 8.53 16.65 7.28
N LYS A 98 9.61 17.45 7.33
CA LYS A 98 10.03 18.38 6.27
C LYS A 98 11.21 17.85 5.44
N THR A 99 11.68 16.64 5.73
CA THR A 99 12.79 16.00 5.00
C THR A 99 12.35 14.71 4.37
N LYS A 100 12.99 14.36 3.26
CA LYS A 100 12.76 13.07 2.56
C LYS A 100 13.05 11.89 3.48
N GLU A 101 14.18 11.94 4.15
CA GLU A 101 14.64 10.89 5.07
C GLU A 101 13.66 10.71 6.23
N GLY A 102 13.17 11.81 6.80
CA GLY A 102 12.19 11.80 7.87
C GLY A 102 10.83 11.22 7.43
N LEU A 103 10.37 11.56 6.21
CA LEU A 103 9.12 10.99 5.67
C LEU A 103 9.23 9.49 5.46
N LEU A 104 10.32 9.02 4.84
CA LEU A 104 10.54 7.60 4.61
C LEU A 104 10.65 6.84 5.94
N HIS A 105 11.38 7.38 6.89
CA HIS A 105 11.52 6.79 8.22
C HIS A 105 10.17 6.65 8.94
N LEU A 106 9.36 7.71 8.98
CA LEU A 106 8.07 7.69 9.65
C LEU A 106 7.04 6.79 8.95
N ALA A 107 7.06 6.71 7.63
CA ALA A 107 6.22 5.78 6.90
C ALA A 107 6.64 4.32 7.18
N ASP A 108 7.93 4.05 7.25
CA ASP A 108 8.49 2.74 7.61
C ASP A 108 8.14 2.34 9.05
N GLU A 109 8.27 3.24 10.01
CA GLU A 109 7.85 3.01 11.40
C GLU A 109 6.35 2.68 11.50
N ALA A 110 5.50 3.42 10.76
CA ALA A 110 4.07 3.16 10.73
C ALA A 110 3.76 1.78 10.13
N MET A 111 4.41 1.42 9.04
CA MET A 111 4.29 0.09 8.42
C MET A 111 4.77 -1.01 9.38
N TYR A 112 5.89 -0.81 10.04
CA TYR A 112 6.46 -1.75 11.01
C TYR A 112 5.52 -1.98 12.21
N LEU A 113 4.80 -0.94 12.66
CA LEU A 113 3.76 -1.07 13.67
C LEU A 113 2.66 -2.05 13.20
N VAL A 114 2.21 -1.93 11.96
CA VAL A 114 1.22 -2.85 11.37
C VAL A 114 1.77 -4.28 11.36
N LYS A 115 3.00 -4.48 10.89
CA LYS A 115 3.64 -5.81 10.82
C LYS A 115 3.78 -6.49 12.16
N ASN A 116 4.06 -5.73 13.21
CA ASN A 116 4.22 -6.26 14.57
C ASN A 116 2.91 -6.43 15.34
N THR A 117 1.80 -5.99 14.79
CA THR A 117 0.48 -6.16 15.41
C THR A 117 -0.24 -7.33 14.77
N ASN A 118 -0.93 -7.10 13.68
CA ASN A 118 -1.76 -8.12 13.01
C ASN A 118 -1.57 -8.17 11.50
N ARG A 119 -0.68 -7.36 10.92
CA ARG A 119 -0.55 -7.19 9.46
C ARG A 119 -1.86 -6.73 8.82
N ASP A 120 -1.93 -6.80 7.49
CA ASP A 120 -3.16 -6.53 6.72
C ASP A 120 -3.90 -5.27 7.17
N SER A 121 -3.17 -4.16 7.27
CA SER A 121 -3.75 -2.91 7.76
C SER A 121 -2.96 -1.69 7.27
N VAL A 122 -3.48 -0.51 7.56
CA VAL A 122 -2.87 0.78 7.26
C VAL A 122 -2.59 1.50 8.58
N ALA A 123 -1.40 2.05 8.73
CA ALA A 123 -1.07 2.98 9.81
C ALA A 123 -0.55 4.30 9.22
N ALA A 124 -0.76 5.39 9.94
CA ALA A 124 -0.22 6.69 9.59
C ALA A 124 0.67 7.21 10.71
N ALA A 125 1.73 7.93 10.34
CA ALA A 125 2.64 8.57 11.27
C ALA A 125 1.86 9.43 12.28
N ASN A 126 2.18 9.28 13.56
CA ASN A 126 1.53 9.97 14.70
C ASN A 126 0.04 9.65 14.93
N LEU A 127 -0.56 8.74 14.16
CA LEU A 127 -1.96 8.32 14.33
C LEU A 127 -2.11 6.83 14.68
N GLY A 128 -1.07 6.03 14.46
CA GLY A 128 -1.11 4.59 14.69
C GLY A 128 -1.90 3.82 13.61
N ILE A 129 -2.34 2.62 13.94
CA ILE A 129 -3.14 1.77 13.06
C ILE A 129 -4.54 2.38 12.90
N LEU A 130 -4.95 2.50 11.65
CA LEU A 130 -6.22 3.12 11.30
C LEU A 130 -7.34 2.07 11.25
N PRO A 131 -8.56 2.42 11.67
CA PRO A 131 -9.71 1.52 11.54
C PRO A 131 -10.01 1.24 10.07
N GLU A 132 -10.58 0.07 9.78
CA GLU A 132 -11.18 -0.18 8.47
C GLU A 132 -12.29 0.85 8.21
N ASN A 133 -12.46 1.25 6.94
CA ASN A 133 -13.47 2.26 6.59
C ASN A 133 -14.86 1.77 6.97
N SER A 134 -15.63 2.64 7.64
CA SER A 134 -17.08 2.55 7.63
C SER A 134 -17.62 3.13 6.30
N ASP A 135 -18.73 2.62 5.82
CA ASP A 135 -19.36 2.98 4.53
C ASP A 135 -19.58 4.50 4.33
N ALA A 136 -19.52 5.31 5.40
CA ALA A 136 -19.63 6.77 5.35
C ALA A 136 -18.38 7.48 4.78
N GLU A 137 -17.20 6.85 4.79
CA GLU A 137 -15.96 7.44 4.25
C GLU A 137 -15.83 7.21 2.73
N GLU A 138 -16.45 6.16 2.17
CA GLU A 138 -16.49 5.92 0.73
C GLU A 138 -17.26 7.04 -0.01
N ALA A 139 -18.37 7.50 0.55
CA ALA A 139 -19.18 8.58 -0.05
C ALA A 139 -18.48 9.94 -0.06
N ALA A 140 -17.63 10.24 0.93
CA ALA A 140 -16.85 11.48 0.99
C ALA A 140 -15.65 11.46 0.03
N GLY A 141 -15.07 10.29 -0.21
CA GLY A 141 -13.94 10.13 -1.14
C GLY A 141 -14.34 10.26 -2.61
N GLU A 142 -15.53 9.77 -3.00
CA GLU A 142 -16.06 9.94 -4.35
C GLU A 142 -16.38 11.41 -4.68
N ALA A 143 -16.85 12.19 -3.70
CA ALA A 143 -17.09 13.62 -3.87
C ALA A 143 -15.80 14.45 -4.00
N ALA A 144 -14.68 14.02 -3.45
CA ALA A 144 -13.39 14.68 -3.55
C ALA A 144 -12.59 14.32 -4.82
N ALA A 145 -13.00 13.26 -5.54
CA ALA A 145 -12.35 12.77 -6.77
C ALA A 145 -12.96 13.37 -8.05
N GLN A 146 -14.02 14.19 -7.94
CA GLN A 146 -14.65 14.97 -9.02
C GLN A 146 -14.13 16.42 -9.02
#